data_8ff3c5c606be40c012fa8acc90ac6ee2
#
_entry.id   8ff3c5c606be40c012fa8acc90ac6ee2
#
_cell.length_a   1.000
_cell.length_b   1.000
_cell.length_c   1.000
_cell.angle_alpha   90.00
_cell.angle_beta   90.00
_cell.angle_gamma   90.00
#
_symmetry.space_group_name_H-M   'P 1'
#
loop_
_entity.id
_entity.type
_entity.pdbx_description
1 polymer ?
#
loop_
_entity_poly.entity_id
_entity_poly.type
_entity_poly.pdbx_seq_one_letter_code
_entity_poly.pdbx_strand_id
1 'polypeptide(L)'
;MHRIKQLGFNAIKESFDRLPTGVCFFDRTGSIVLCNRQMYQLSRYLLDSDMQYLGEVQEALSAPGGGIVRIPDIDNTYRFPDNTVWRFEKTEVTDRYGTRYIQLTAADVT
;
A
#
# COMPACT_ATOMS: atom_id res chain seq x y z
N MET A 1 29.59 -15.40 0.27
CA MET A 1 28.94 -14.19 0.82
C MET A 1 28.16 -13.44 -0.22
N HIS A 2 28.76 -13.07 -1.36
CA HIS A 2 28.04 -12.33 -2.42
C HIS A 2 26.87 -13.11 -3.00
N ARG A 3 27.05 -14.42 -3.19
CA ARG A 3 26.00 -15.30 -3.72
C ARG A 3 24.80 -15.34 -2.78
N ILE A 4 25.05 -15.39 -1.47
CA ILE A 4 23.99 -15.40 -0.46
C ILE A 4 23.20 -14.08 -0.51
N LYS A 5 23.87 -12.95 -0.68
CA LYS A 5 23.19 -11.64 -0.80
C LYS A 5 22.25 -11.59 -1.99
N GLN A 6 22.68 -12.11 -3.16
CA GLN A 6 21.83 -12.12 -4.35
C GLN A 6 20.62 -13.02 -4.16
N LEU A 7 20.81 -14.21 -3.61
CA LEU A 7 19.70 -15.12 -3.31
C LEU A 7 18.76 -14.49 -2.28
N GLY A 8 19.33 -13.83 -1.25
CA GLY A 8 18.54 -13.12 -0.25
C GLY A 8 17.69 -12.01 -0.83
N PHE A 9 18.24 -11.26 -1.78
CA PHE A 9 17.49 -10.20 -2.44
C PHE A 9 16.27 -10.76 -3.21
N ASN A 10 16.47 -11.82 -3.99
CA ASN A 10 15.38 -12.44 -4.72
C ASN A 10 14.32 -13.03 -3.80
N ALA A 11 14.75 -13.66 -2.71
CA ALA A 11 13.85 -14.23 -1.72
C ALA A 11 13.03 -13.13 -1.02
N ILE A 12 13.66 -12.00 -0.71
CA ILE A 12 12.97 -10.86 -0.10
C ILE A 12 11.91 -10.31 -1.04
N LYS A 13 12.26 -10.15 -2.32
CA LYS A 13 11.32 -9.66 -3.33
C LYS A 13 10.13 -10.59 -3.47
N GLU A 14 10.36 -11.90 -3.56
CA GLU A 14 9.28 -12.89 -3.64
C GLU A 14 8.41 -12.87 -2.39
N SER A 15 9.03 -12.81 -1.21
CA SER A 15 8.30 -12.73 0.05
C SER A 15 7.45 -11.47 0.10
N PHE A 16 7.99 -10.35 -0.36
CA PHE A 16 7.28 -9.08 -0.41
C PHE A 16 6.04 -9.18 -1.30
N ASP A 17 6.16 -9.82 -2.46
CA ASP A 17 5.04 -10.02 -3.38
C ASP A 17 4.03 -11.07 -2.92
N ARG A 18 4.40 -11.92 -1.97
CA ARG A 18 3.52 -12.95 -1.42
C ARG A 18 2.82 -12.56 -0.13
N LEU A 19 3.16 -11.39 0.42
CA LEU A 19 2.47 -10.92 1.63
C LEU A 19 0.97 -10.79 1.34
N PRO A 20 0.10 -11.24 2.26
CA PRO A 20 -1.34 -11.07 2.10
C PRO A 20 -1.78 -9.62 2.24
N THR A 21 -0.96 -8.80 2.87
CA THR A 21 -1.20 -7.37 3.06
C THR A 21 -0.57 -6.60 1.92
N GLY A 22 -1.28 -5.62 1.39
CA GLY A 22 -0.72 -4.66 0.44
C GLY A 22 0.27 -3.75 1.15
N VAL A 23 1.46 -3.58 0.57
CA VAL A 23 2.52 -2.73 1.12
C VAL A 23 3.13 -1.92 0.00
N CYS A 24 3.30 -0.63 0.22
CA CYS A 24 4.05 0.23 -0.68
C CYS A 24 4.76 1.33 0.08
N PHE A 25 5.77 1.89 -0.56
CA PHE A 25 6.58 2.96 -0.01
C PHE A 25 6.59 4.14 -0.97
N PHE A 26 6.51 5.33 -0.41
CA PHE A 26 6.58 6.59 -1.14
C PHE A 26 7.75 7.40 -0.63
N ASP A 27 8.37 8.17 -1.51
CA ASP A 27 9.39 9.14 -1.10
C ASP A 27 8.74 10.39 -0.48
N ARG A 28 9.56 11.38 -0.13
CA ARG A 28 9.08 12.60 0.52
C ARG A 28 8.15 13.43 -0.35
N THR A 29 8.21 13.25 -1.68
CA THR A 29 7.32 13.96 -2.60
C THR A 29 5.99 13.24 -2.78
N GLY A 30 5.82 12.07 -2.18
CA GLY A 30 4.64 11.24 -2.34
C GLY A 30 4.67 10.35 -3.57
N SER A 31 5.82 10.26 -4.26
CA SER A 31 5.98 9.38 -5.42
C SER A 31 6.31 7.97 -4.99
N ILE A 32 5.72 6.98 -5.68
CA ILE A 32 5.92 5.57 -5.33
C ILE A 32 7.35 5.13 -5.61
N VAL A 33 7.92 4.38 -4.67
CA VAL A 33 9.27 3.83 -4.76
C VAL A 33 9.23 2.31 -4.90
N LEU A 34 8.34 1.68 -4.16
CA LEU A 34 8.24 0.22 -4.11
C LEU A 34 6.80 -0.16 -3.78
N CYS A 35 6.32 -1.24 -4.41
CA CYS A 35 4.94 -1.69 -4.21
C CYS A 35 4.89 -3.20 -4.40
N ASN A 36 4.24 -3.91 -3.47
CA ASN A 36 4.08 -5.35 -3.64
C ASN A 36 2.87 -5.68 -4.51
N ARG A 37 2.74 -6.95 -4.87
CA ARG A 37 1.67 -7.43 -5.77
C ARG A 37 0.29 -7.08 -5.25
N GLN A 38 0.05 -7.30 -3.97
CA GLN A 38 -1.27 -7.07 -3.39
C GLN A 38 -1.68 -5.60 -3.47
N MET A 39 -0.74 -4.71 -3.23
CA MET A 39 -1.02 -3.27 -3.33
C MET A 39 -1.27 -2.85 -4.78
N TYR A 40 -0.56 -3.42 -5.75
CA TYR A 40 -0.84 -3.16 -7.16
C TYR A 40 -2.25 -3.61 -7.56
N GLN A 41 -2.66 -4.79 -7.13
CA GLN A 41 -4.01 -5.29 -7.40
C GLN A 41 -5.07 -4.37 -6.80
N LEU A 42 -4.86 -3.94 -5.56
CA LEU A 42 -5.78 -3.03 -4.90
C LEU A 42 -5.82 -1.68 -5.59
N SER A 43 -4.66 -1.16 -6.02
CA SER A 43 -4.60 0.13 -6.70
C SER A 43 -5.36 0.10 -8.04
N ARG A 44 -5.26 -0.99 -8.77
CA ARG A 44 -6.03 -1.15 -10.01
C ARG A 44 -7.52 -1.18 -9.76
N TYR A 45 -7.94 -1.78 -8.67
CA TYR A 45 -9.33 -1.76 -8.27
C TYR A 45 -9.81 -0.35 -7.90
N LEU A 46 -8.99 0.38 -7.14
CA LEU A 46 -9.34 1.73 -6.68
C LEU A 46 -9.25 2.80 -7.76
N LEU A 47 -8.20 2.74 -8.58
CA LEU A 47 -7.81 3.83 -9.47
C LEU A 47 -7.98 3.48 -10.95
N ASP A 48 -8.27 2.22 -11.26
CA ASP A 48 -8.28 1.69 -12.62
C ASP A 48 -6.93 1.85 -13.32
N SER A 49 -5.85 1.96 -12.54
CA SER A 49 -4.48 2.11 -13.03
C SER A 49 -3.51 1.77 -11.91
N ASP A 50 -2.22 1.66 -12.25
CA ASP A 50 -1.17 1.48 -11.25
C ASP A 50 -0.97 2.79 -10.48
N MET A 51 -0.87 2.67 -9.15
CA MET A 51 -0.67 3.79 -8.28
C MET A 51 0.72 4.40 -8.48
N GLN A 52 0.80 5.72 -8.61
CA GLN A 52 2.05 6.44 -8.73
C GLN A 52 2.30 7.40 -7.57
N TYR A 53 1.24 7.90 -6.96
CA TYR A 53 1.33 8.89 -5.89
C TYR A 53 0.41 8.55 -4.73
N LEU A 54 0.88 8.83 -3.53
CA LEU A 54 0.09 8.64 -2.31
C LEU A 54 -1.25 9.40 -2.36
N GLY A 55 -1.23 10.60 -2.90
CA GLY A 55 -2.43 11.43 -3.00
C GLY A 55 -3.56 10.79 -3.80
N GLU A 56 -3.24 9.94 -4.79
CA GLU A 56 -4.26 9.25 -5.58
C GLU A 56 -5.11 8.31 -4.72
N VAL A 57 -4.47 7.59 -3.79
CA VAL A 57 -5.19 6.70 -2.87
C VAL A 57 -6.07 7.49 -1.93
N GLN A 58 -5.53 8.57 -1.36
CA GLN A 58 -6.27 9.43 -0.44
C GLN A 58 -7.51 10.02 -1.11
N GLU A 59 -7.37 10.48 -2.35
CA GLU A 59 -8.50 11.00 -3.14
C GLU A 59 -9.53 9.93 -3.44
N ALA A 60 -9.08 8.73 -3.83
CA ALA A 60 -9.99 7.63 -4.16
C ALA A 60 -10.83 7.21 -2.95
N LEU A 61 -10.20 7.14 -1.77
CA LEU A 61 -10.90 6.77 -0.53
C LEU A 61 -11.90 7.83 -0.07
N SER A 62 -11.68 9.08 -0.45
CA SER A 62 -12.52 10.21 -0.03
C SER A 62 -13.51 10.66 -1.11
N ALA A 63 -13.45 10.08 -2.32
CA ALA A 63 -14.23 10.54 -3.45
C ALA A 63 -15.73 10.38 -3.20
N PRO A 64 -16.52 11.44 -3.32
CA PRO A 64 -17.97 11.32 -3.16
C PRO A 64 -18.56 10.51 -4.33
N GLY A 65 -19.47 9.60 -4.00
CA GLY A 65 -20.14 8.76 -5.01
C GLY A 65 -19.33 7.58 -5.51
N GLY A 66 -18.12 7.35 -4.99
CA GLY A 66 -17.28 6.23 -5.39
C GLY A 66 -17.70 4.87 -4.81
N GLY A 67 -18.70 4.86 -3.94
CA GLY A 67 -19.18 3.63 -3.33
C GLY A 67 -18.31 3.11 -2.18
N ILE A 68 -17.24 3.82 -1.86
CA ILE A 68 -16.37 3.49 -0.72
C ILE A 68 -16.89 4.23 0.50
N VAL A 69 -17.15 3.49 1.58
CA VAL A 69 -17.74 4.06 2.80
C VAL A 69 -16.75 3.88 3.95
N ARG A 70 -16.38 4.99 4.57
CA ARG A 70 -15.57 4.95 5.79
C ARG A 70 -16.40 4.37 6.93
N ILE A 71 -15.82 3.45 7.69
CA ILE A 71 -16.49 2.87 8.86
C ILE A 71 -16.31 3.82 10.06
N PRO A 72 -17.41 4.32 10.67
CA PRO A 72 -17.32 5.47 11.58
C PRO A 72 -16.52 5.22 12.85
N ASP A 73 -16.59 4.03 13.43
CA ASP A 73 -16.02 3.79 14.76
C ASP A 73 -14.64 3.14 14.72
N ILE A 74 -14.10 2.89 13.53
CA ILE A 74 -12.81 2.25 13.35
C ILE A 74 -11.95 3.12 12.43
N ASP A 75 -10.81 3.58 12.95
CA ASP A 75 -9.93 4.45 12.19
C ASP A 75 -9.39 3.76 10.94
N ASN A 76 -9.28 4.54 9.88
CA ASN A 76 -8.62 4.13 8.63
C ASN A 76 -9.22 2.88 7.98
N THR A 77 -10.49 2.60 8.24
CA THR A 77 -11.16 1.39 7.75
C THR A 77 -12.31 1.79 6.83
N TYR A 78 -12.38 1.09 5.69
CA TYR A 78 -13.31 1.44 4.61
C TYR A 78 -13.99 0.18 4.08
N ARG A 79 -15.29 0.29 3.78
CA ARG A 79 -16.04 -0.74 3.06
C ARG A 79 -16.07 -0.38 1.59
N PHE A 80 -15.69 -1.34 0.75
CA PHE A 80 -15.68 -1.18 -0.70
C PHE A 80 -16.99 -1.69 -1.32
N PRO A 81 -17.27 -1.33 -2.59
CA PRO A 81 -18.52 -1.75 -3.26
C PRO A 81 -18.72 -3.27 -3.34
N ASP A 82 -17.65 -4.05 -3.30
CA ASP A 82 -17.71 -5.51 -3.29
C ASP A 82 -17.94 -6.11 -1.90
N ASN A 83 -18.26 -5.27 -0.90
CA ASN A 83 -18.47 -5.63 0.50
C ASN A 83 -17.22 -6.09 1.24
N THR A 84 -16.05 -5.96 0.65
CA THR A 84 -14.80 -6.16 1.40
C THR A 84 -14.53 -4.95 2.28
N VAL A 85 -13.86 -5.19 3.40
CA VAL A 85 -13.50 -4.15 4.35
C VAL A 85 -11.97 -4.11 4.46
N TRP A 86 -11.42 -2.93 4.29
CA TRP A 86 -9.97 -2.72 4.23
C TRP A 86 -9.53 -1.69 5.25
N ARG A 87 -8.42 -1.98 5.92
CA ARG A 87 -7.76 -1.02 6.81
C ARG A 87 -6.47 -0.54 6.16
N PHE A 88 -6.31 0.79 6.12
CA PHE A 88 -5.12 1.43 5.60
C PHE A 88 -4.33 2.04 6.74
N GLU A 89 -3.03 1.79 6.79
CA GLU A 89 -2.15 2.39 7.80
C GLU A 89 -0.98 3.08 7.11
N LYS A 90 -0.65 4.26 7.59
CA LYS A 90 0.42 5.08 7.06
C LYS A 90 1.45 5.30 8.17
N THR A 91 2.71 4.96 7.88
CA THR A 91 3.80 5.03 8.85
C THR A 91 5.01 5.68 8.19
N GLU A 92 5.67 6.58 8.89
CA GLU A 92 6.93 7.12 8.44
C GLU A 92 8.05 6.14 8.79
N VAL A 93 8.91 5.84 7.81
CA VAL A 93 10.08 4.98 8.01
C VAL A 93 11.33 5.71 7.55
N THR A 94 12.43 5.46 8.21
CA THR A 94 13.72 6.08 7.89
C THR A 94 14.74 4.98 7.68
N ASP A 95 15.48 5.06 6.56
CA ASP A 95 16.54 4.11 6.31
C ASP A 95 17.82 4.45 7.10
N ARG A 96 18.84 3.61 6.96
CA ARG A 96 20.10 3.81 7.69
C ARG A 96 20.88 5.07 7.28
N TYR A 97 20.50 5.68 6.15
CA TYR A 97 21.13 6.92 5.67
C TYR A 97 20.35 8.17 6.08
N GLY A 98 19.28 8.01 6.86
CA GLY A 98 18.43 9.11 7.28
C GLY A 98 17.39 9.53 6.25
N THR A 99 17.26 8.82 5.15
CA THR A 99 16.23 9.11 4.14
C THR A 99 14.87 8.64 4.65
N ARG A 100 13.89 9.53 4.56
CA ARG A 100 12.54 9.28 5.05
C ARG A 100 11.63 8.83 3.92
N TYR A 101 10.80 7.84 4.24
CA TYR A 101 9.79 7.30 3.34
C TYR A 101 8.47 7.19 4.09
N ILE A 102 7.39 7.14 3.34
CA ILE A 102 6.07 6.85 3.90
C ILE A 102 5.71 5.43 3.48
N GLN A 103 5.43 4.57 4.45
CA GLN A 103 4.92 3.24 4.22
C GLN A 103 3.40 3.26 4.31
N LEU A 104 2.73 2.75 3.29
CA LEU A 104 1.30 2.53 3.29
C LEU A 104 1.03 1.04 3.27
N THR A 105 0.21 0.58 4.20
CA THR A 105 -0.26 -0.81 4.20
C THR A 105 -1.77 -0.85 4.01
N ALA A 106 -2.24 -1.91 3.39
CA ALA A 106 -3.67 -2.15 3.19
C ALA A 106 -3.98 -3.60 3.52
N ALA A 107 -4.78 -3.82 4.54
CA ALA A 107 -5.14 -5.15 5.01
C ALA A 107 -6.63 -5.40 4.79
N ASP A 108 -6.96 -6.56 4.21
CA ASP A 108 -8.34 -7.03 4.13
C ASP A 108 -8.74 -7.52 5.52
N VAL A 109 -9.69 -6.84 6.13
CA VAL A 109 -10.19 -7.15 7.49
C VAL A 109 -11.64 -7.61 7.46
N THR A 110 -12.10 -8.05 6.28
CA THR A 110 -13.43 -8.61 6.12
C THR A 110 -13.62 -9.90 6.94
#